data_6979d4d5c473c2cfa8dfb4100f96ad50
#
_entry.id   6979d4d5c473c2cfa8dfb4100f96ad50
#
_cell.length_a   1.000
_cell.length_b   1.000
_cell.length_c   1.000
_cell.angle_alpha   90.00
_cell.angle_beta   90.00
_cell.angle_gamma   90.00
#
_symmetry.space_group_name_H-M   'P 1'
#
loop_
_entity.id
_entity.type
_entity.pdbx_description
1 polymer ?
#
loop_
_entity_poly.entity_id
_entity_poly.type
_entity_poly.pdbx_seq_one_letter_code
_entity_poly.pdbx_strand_id
1 'polypeptide(L)'
;MALMAKARVERVGQGVTGACIALVALLVVTLVAMVAGRGIATFTADGIDLGSFLTGTTWNPHQEDANGMPTVGALPMIAGSFSVTLLSTLFALPIAFGSAIFVVEVAPRFGRRVFQPLVELLVGIPSVVYGLIGLTIIVAWVRDAAAAMGQTITGFGIFSSAVVLAIMILPTITSLSIDALAAVPHEYREGSYALGCTRWQTIWNVVLKSAAPSLMTAVILGMTRAFGEALAVQMVVGNAIQMPSGLFTPASTLTSVLTMGMGNEAMGTVHNDVLWSLALLLLAMSLVFIMIIHLIGHKGAAKRG
;
A
#
# COMPACT_ATOMS: atom_id res chain seq x y z
N MET A 1 -45.90 -8.83 -25.81
CA MET A 1 -45.55 -9.47 -24.51
C MET A 1 -44.08 -9.56 -24.25
N ALA A 2 -43.24 -10.07 -25.18
CA ALA A 2 -41.77 -10.22 -24.96
C ALA A 2 -41.01 -8.92 -24.65
N LEU A 3 -41.33 -7.80 -25.25
CA LEU A 3 -40.72 -6.48 -25.00
C LEU A 3 -41.01 -5.94 -23.59
N MET A 4 -42.24 -6.13 -23.10
CA MET A 4 -42.61 -5.71 -21.73
C MET A 4 -41.95 -6.59 -20.65
N ALA A 5 -41.79 -7.88 -20.92
CA ALA A 5 -41.06 -8.78 -20.05
C ALA A 5 -39.56 -8.40 -19.96
N LYS A 6 -38.89 -8.09 -21.10
CA LYS A 6 -37.52 -7.58 -21.15
C LYS A 6 -37.33 -6.27 -20.35
N ALA A 7 -38.24 -5.30 -20.56
CA ALA A 7 -38.18 -4.03 -19.85
C ALA A 7 -38.42 -4.17 -18.32
N ARG A 8 -39.19 -5.19 -17.90
CA ARG A 8 -39.37 -5.48 -16.48
C ARG A 8 -38.14 -6.12 -15.86
N VAL A 9 -37.53 -7.08 -16.57
CA VAL A 9 -36.27 -7.72 -16.11
C VAL A 9 -35.12 -6.70 -16.02
N GLU A 10 -35.03 -5.80 -16.98
CA GLU A 10 -34.05 -4.72 -16.99
C GLU A 10 -34.23 -3.75 -15.81
N ARG A 11 -35.47 -3.31 -15.54
CA ARG A 11 -35.77 -2.46 -14.36
C ARG A 11 -35.49 -3.15 -13.04
N VAL A 12 -35.82 -4.44 -12.92
CA VAL A 12 -35.50 -5.22 -11.72
C VAL A 12 -33.98 -5.34 -11.58
N GLY A 13 -33.27 -5.63 -12.68
CA GLY A 13 -31.78 -5.69 -12.67
C GLY A 13 -31.15 -4.36 -12.24
N GLN A 14 -31.60 -3.24 -12.81
CA GLN A 14 -31.14 -1.90 -12.41
C GLN A 14 -31.45 -1.61 -10.94
N GLY A 15 -32.65 -1.98 -10.46
CA GLY A 15 -33.03 -1.82 -9.06
C GLY A 15 -32.14 -2.62 -8.10
N VAL A 16 -31.89 -3.89 -8.42
CA VAL A 16 -30.98 -4.75 -7.61
C VAL A 16 -29.56 -4.21 -7.61
N THR A 17 -29.01 -3.86 -8.78
CA THR A 17 -27.67 -3.28 -8.90
C THR A 17 -27.57 -1.97 -8.13
N GLY A 18 -28.58 -1.09 -8.25
CA GLY A 18 -28.65 0.17 -7.51
C GLY A 18 -28.69 -0.04 -5.99
N ALA A 19 -29.48 -1.03 -5.52
CA ALA A 19 -29.55 -1.38 -4.11
C ALA A 19 -28.19 -1.93 -3.58
N CYS A 20 -27.51 -2.77 -4.35
CA CYS A 20 -26.18 -3.26 -3.99
C CYS A 20 -25.16 -2.12 -3.90
N ILE A 21 -25.15 -1.20 -4.86
CA ILE A 21 -24.26 -0.03 -4.85
C ILE A 21 -24.57 0.86 -3.63
N ALA A 22 -25.85 1.13 -3.35
CA ALA A 22 -26.28 1.93 -2.21
C ALA A 22 -25.88 1.27 -0.87
N LEU A 23 -26.01 -0.05 -0.76
CA LEU A 23 -25.59 -0.79 0.43
C LEU A 23 -24.08 -0.69 0.66
N VAL A 24 -23.26 -0.91 -0.39
CA VAL A 24 -21.81 -0.80 -0.29
C VAL A 24 -21.40 0.64 0.09
N ALA A 25 -22.00 1.65 -0.56
CA ALA A 25 -21.75 3.05 -0.23
C ALA A 25 -22.11 3.38 1.22
N LEU A 26 -23.25 2.90 1.71
CA LEU A 26 -23.68 3.08 3.09
C LEU A 26 -22.69 2.44 4.08
N LEU A 27 -22.25 1.22 3.82
CA LEU A 27 -21.26 0.53 4.67
C LEU A 27 -19.94 1.30 4.73
N VAL A 28 -19.43 1.77 3.60
CA VAL A 28 -18.18 2.56 3.54
C VAL A 28 -18.34 3.87 4.32
N VAL A 29 -19.44 4.61 4.08
CA VAL A 29 -19.71 5.87 4.79
C VAL A 29 -19.85 5.64 6.29
N THR A 30 -20.55 4.60 6.72
CA THR A 30 -20.70 4.26 8.14
C THR A 30 -19.35 3.92 8.79
N LEU A 31 -18.51 3.14 8.11
CA LEU A 31 -17.18 2.80 8.59
C LEU A 31 -16.31 4.05 8.74
N VAL A 32 -16.25 4.89 7.73
CA VAL A 32 -15.50 6.16 7.76
C VAL A 32 -16.01 7.08 8.87
N ALA A 33 -17.34 7.22 9.00
CA ALA A 33 -17.96 8.03 10.04
C ALA A 33 -17.65 7.51 11.46
N MET A 34 -17.63 6.19 11.65
CA MET A 34 -17.29 5.57 12.92
C MET A 34 -15.81 5.82 13.28
N VAL A 35 -14.89 5.60 12.33
CA VAL A 35 -13.45 5.87 12.55
C VAL A 35 -13.21 7.35 12.83
N ALA A 36 -13.85 8.23 12.04
CA ALA A 36 -13.71 9.68 12.24
C ALA A 36 -14.31 10.12 13.58
N GLY A 37 -15.50 9.66 13.93
CA GLY A 37 -16.16 10.03 15.18
C GLY A 37 -15.36 9.61 16.42
N ARG A 38 -14.88 8.36 16.45
CA ARG A 38 -14.04 7.85 17.53
C ARG A 38 -12.66 8.51 17.55
N GLY A 39 -12.01 8.65 16.41
CA GLY A 39 -10.68 9.26 16.35
C GLY A 39 -10.65 10.74 16.66
N ILE A 40 -11.73 11.50 16.38
CA ILE A 40 -11.84 12.91 16.74
C ILE A 40 -12.15 13.07 18.25
N ALA A 41 -12.85 12.11 18.86
CA ALA A 41 -13.21 12.16 20.28
C ALA A 41 -11.96 12.32 21.19
N THR A 42 -10.86 11.69 20.85
CA THR A 42 -9.57 11.83 21.53
C THR A 42 -9.10 13.29 21.67
N PHE A 43 -9.32 14.09 20.63
CA PHE A 43 -8.91 15.50 20.64
C PHE A 43 -9.95 16.42 21.26
N THR A 44 -11.23 16.06 21.21
CA THR A 44 -12.34 16.92 21.67
C THR A 44 -12.85 16.55 23.06
N ALA A 45 -12.89 15.27 23.41
CA ALA A 45 -13.38 14.77 24.69
C ALA A 45 -12.23 14.52 25.69
N ASP A 46 -11.13 13.89 25.23
CA ASP A 46 -10.00 13.57 26.09
C ASP A 46 -8.97 14.70 26.16
N GLY A 47 -9.10 15.75 25.33
CA GLY A 47 -8.28 16.97 25.41
C GLY A 47 -6.84 16.80 24.95
N ILE A 48 -6.50 15.71 24.21
CA ILE A 48 -5.15 15.50 23.71
C ILE A 48 -4.85 16.52 22.59
N ASP A 49 -3.72 17.24 22.70
CA ASP A 49 -3.31 18.19 21.67
C ASP A 49 -2.92 17.51 20.38
N LEU A 50 -3.54 17.92 19.26
CA LEU A 50 -3.27 17.38 17.93
C LEU A 50 -1.81 17.61 17.50
N GLY A 51 -1.20 18.73 17.89
CA GLY A 51 0.20 19.03 17.56
C GLY A 51 1.14 18.05 18.25
N SER A 52 0.97 17.82 19.54
CA SER A 52 1.76 16.85 20.31
C SER A 52 1.55 15.42 19.82
N PHE A 53 0.32 15.05 19.43
CA PHE A 53 0.02 13.76 18.83
C PHE A 53 0.75 13.53 17.51
N LEU A 54 0.78 14.50 16.61
CA LEU A 54 1.41 14.35 15.29
C LEU A 54 2.93 14.43 15.33
N THR A 55 3.51 15.26 16.21
CA THR A 55 4.95 15.54 16.26
C THR A 55 5.68 14.88 17.43
N GLY A 56 4.96 14.32 18.38
CA GLY A 56 5.53 13.62 19.52
C GLY A 56 6.29 12.36 19.10
N THR A 57 7.41 12.10 19.74
CA THR A 57 8.30 10.97 19.47
C THR A 57 8.17 9.82 20.47
N THR A 58 7.44 10.04 21.55
CA THR A 58 7.21 9.05 22.61
C THR A 58 5.78 8.55 22.55
N TRP A 59 5.61 7.24 22.63
CA TRP A 59 4.32 6.58 22.69
C TRP A 59 4.25 5.71 23.94
N ASN A 60 3.59 6.21 24.95
CA ASN A 60 3.27 5.45 26.16
C ASN A 60 1.90 5.88 26.69
N PRO A 61 0.81 5.33 26.14
CA PRO A 61 -0.54 5.74 26.52
C PRO A 61 -0.89 5.44 27.97
N HIS A 62 -0.12 4.57 28.65
CA HIS A 62 -0.31 4.23 30.06
C HIS A 62 0.47 5.15 31.02
N GLN A 63 1.28 6.05 30.51
CA GLN A 63 2.05 7.01 31.30
C GLN A 63 1.50 8.41 31.07
N GLU A 64 1.05 9.03 32.14
CA GLU A 64 0.60 10.41 32.14
C GLU A 64 1.81 11.36 32.20
N ASP A 65 1.73 12.48 31.52
CA ASP A 65 2.67 13.59 31.65
C ASP A 65 2.43 14.39 32.93
N ALA A 66 3.19 15.47 33.13
CA ALA A 66 3.04 16.37 34.28
C ALA A 66 1.64 17.04 34.37
N ASN A 67 0.84 16.97 33.29
CA ASN A 67 -0.51 17.54 33.22
C ASN A 67 -1.61 16.47 33.38
N GLY A 68 -1.25 15.21 33.66
CA GLY A 68 -2.21 14.09 33.77
C GLY A 68 -2.72 13.59 32.41
N MET A 69 -2.04 13.92 31.32
CA MET A 69 -2.41 13.49 29.96
C MET A 69 -1.54 12.33 29.50
N PRO A 70 -2.10 11.33 28.75
CA PRO A 70 -1.32 10.24 28.20
C PRO A 70 -0.29 10.74 27.18
N THR A 71 0.92 10.19 27.25
CA THR A 71 2.01 10.56 26.34
C THR A 71 1.86 9.79 25.03
N VAL A 72 1.28 10.43 24.01
CA VAL A 72 0.92 9.78 22.74
C VAL A 72 1.43 10.55 21.54
N GLY A 73 2.61 10.17 21.04
CA GLY A 73 3.23 10.74 19.84
C GLY A 73 3.24 9.74 18.67
N ALA A 74 2.61 10.08 17.55
CA ALA A 74 2.49 9.20 16.38
C ALA A 74 3.66 9.30 15.39
N LEU A 75 4.58 10.27 15.56
CA LEU A 75 5.65 10.54 14.61
C LEU A 75 6.54 9.31 14.27
N PRO A 76 6.96 8.49 15.24
CA PRO A 76 7.76 7.30 14.93
C PRO A 76 7.05 6.31 14.00
N MET A 77 5.74 6.12 14.22
CA MET A 77 4.91 5.21 13.42
C MET A 77 4.63 5.76 12.02
N ILE A 78 4.44 7.07 11.91
CA ILE A 78 4.33 7.78 10.63
C ILE A 78 5.62 7.58 9.83
N ALA A 79 6.77 7.88 10.43
CA ALA A 79 8.08 7.73 9.80
C ALA A 79 8.36 6.27 9.41
N GLY A 80 8.02 5.31 10.27
CA GLY A 80 8.15 3.88 9.98
C GLY A 80 7.29 3.44 8.80
N SER A 81 6.00 3.82 8.79
CA SER A 81 5.06 3.49 7.70
C SER A 81 5.53 4.05 6.35
N PHE A 82 5.95 5.33 6.32
CA PHE A 82 6.48 5.95 5.11
C PHE A 82 7.76 5.26 4.63
N SER A 83 8.70 5.03 5.54
CA SER A 83 9.99 4.41 5.19
C SER A 83 9.82 3.02 4.62
N VAL A 84 9.01 2.18 5.25
CA VAL A 84 8.72 0.81 4.77
C VAL A 84 8.03 0.85 3.41
N THR A 85 7.00 1.69 3.23
CA THR A 85 6.24 1.77 1.98
C THR A 85 7.09 2.28 0.82
N LEU A 86 7.86 3.36 1.03
CA LEU A 86 8.71 3.92 -0.02
C LEU A 86 9.80 2.94 -0.43
N LEU A 87 10.46 2.33 0.54
CA LEU A 87 11.55 1.39 0.27
C LEU A 87 11.04 0.11 -0.41
N SER A 88 9.88 -0.43 0.02
CA SER A 88 9.26 -1.59 -0.63
C SER A 88 8.88 -1.30 -2.07
N THR A 89 8.34 -0.11 -2.33
CA THR A 89 8.00 0.33 -3.69
C THR A 89 9.26 0.46 -4.54
N LEU A 90 10.31 1.06 -4.02
CA LEU A 90 11.60 1.21 -4.71
C LEU A 90 12.19 -0.15 -5.13
N PHE A 91 12.07 -1.17 -4.28
CA PHE A 91 12.52 -2.53 -4.59
C PHE A 91 11.61 -3.24 -5.60
N ALA A 92 10.30 -3.05 -5.48
CA ALA A 92 9.33 -3.71 -6.35
C ALA A 92 9.30 -3.14 -7.77
N LEU A 93 9.46 -1.82 -7.94
CA LEU A 93 9.29 -1.13 -9.23
C LEU A 93 10.17 -1.66 -10.36
N PRO A 94 11.51 -1.78 -10.21
CA PRO A 94 12.35 -2.22 -11.31
C PRO A 94 12.03 -3.66 -11.72
N ILE A 95 11.70 -4.51 -10.77
CA ILE A 95 11.34 -5.92 -11.02
C ILE A 95 9.97 -6.00 -11.70
N ALA A 96 8.99 -5.25 -11.22
CA ALA A 96 7.63 -5.23 -11.77
C ALA A 96 7.60 -4.70 -13.21
N PHE A 97 8.27 -3.56 -13.45
CA PHE A 97 8.31 -2.97 -14.80
C PHE A 97 9.15 -3.80 -15.75
N GLY A 98 10.29 -4.33 -15.32
CA GLY A 98 11.09 -5.25 -16.12
C GLY A 98 10.30 -6.50 -16.52
N SER A 99 9.56 -7.08 -15.59
CA SER A 99 8.68 -8.22 -15.81
C SER A 99 7.54 -7.90 -16.78
N ALA A 100 6.89 -6.74 -16.62
CA ALA A 100 5.81 -6.31 -17.51
C ALA A 100 6.28 -6.06 -18.94
N ILE A 101 7.44 -5.39 -19.11
CA ILE A 101 8.07 -5.22 -20.43
C ILE A 101 8.41 -6.58 -21.05
N PHE A 102 8.98 -7.48 -20.26
CA PHE A 102 9.29 -8.82 -20.74
C PHE A 102 8.06 -9.56 -21.25
N VAL A 103 6.97 -9.54 -20.49
CA VAL A 103 5.71 -10.21 -20.83
C VAL A 103 5.05 -9.62 -22.08
N VAL A 104 5.03 -8.30 -22.21
CA VAL A 104 4.29 -7.64 -23.31
C VAL A 104 5.15 -7.53 -24.57
N GLU A 105 6.41 -7.12 -24.42
CA GLU A 105 7.24 -6.74 -25.53
C GLU A 105 8.25 -7.83 -25.96
N VAL A 106 8.79 -8.61 -25.02
CA VAL A 106 9.89 -9.55 -25.33
C VAL A 106 9.36 -10.95 -25.65
N ALA A 107 8.58 -11.51 -24.77
CA ALA A 107 8.11 -12.90 -24.89
C ALA A 107 6.59 -13.05 -24.63
N PRO A 108 5.71 -12.47 -25.48
CA PRO A 108 4.27 -12.40 -25.18
C PRO A 108 3.60 -13.78 -25.07
N ARG A 109 4.07 -14.79 -25.81
CA ARG A 109 3.51 -16.15 -25.74
C ARG A 109 3.84 -16.83 -24.41
N PHE A 110 5.08 -16.73 -23.94
CA PHE A 110 5.52 -17.28 -22.66
C PHE A 110 4.95 -16.47 -21.51
N GLY A 111 4.96 -15.15 -21.62
CA GLY A 111 4.46 -14.23 -20.61
C GLY A 111 3.00 -14.48 -20.26
N ARG A 112 2.11 -14.51 -21.24
CA ARG A 112 0.67 -14.76 -21.04
C ARG A 112 0.35 -16.18 -20.58
N ARG A 113 1.13 -17.18 -21.05
CA ARG A 113 0.80 -18.59 -20.80
C ARG A 113 1.37 -19.13 -19.48
N VAL A 114 2.51 -18.60 -19.03
CA VAL A 114 3.24 -19.11 -17.85
C VAL A 114 3.41 -18.03 -16.78
N PHE A 115 3.95 -16.88 -17.14
CA PHE A 115 4.34 -15.87 -16.18
C PHE A 115 3.13 -15.19 -15.53
N GLN A 116 2.13 -14.80 -16.30
CA GLN A 116 0.95 -14.12 -15.79
C GLN A 116 0.16 -14.99 -14.79
N PRO A 117 -0.17 -16.27 -15.05
CA PRO A 117 -0.79 -17.13 -14.05
C PRO A 117 0.04 -17.31 -12.78
N LEU A 118 1.38 -17.37 -12.88
CA LEU A 118 2.24 -17.44 -11.69
C LEU A 118 2.15 -16.15 -10.84
N VAL A 119 2.12 -14.99 -11.48
CA VAL A 119 1.92 -13.70 -10.80
C VAL A 119 0.55 -13.63 -10.13
N GLU A 120 -0.50 -14.11 -10.80
CA GLU A 120 -1.86 -14.15 -10.26
C GLU A 120 -1.98 -15.10 -9.05
N LEU A 121 -1.28 -16.22 -9.05
CA LEU A 121 -1.21 -17.13 -7.90
C LEU A 121 -0.59 -16.45 -6.67
N LEU A 122 0.44 -15.62 -6.85
CA LEU A 122 1.06 -14.87 -5.76
C LEU A 122 0.10 -13.87 -5.11
N VAL A 123 -0.83 -13.28 -5.86
CA VAL A 123 -1.86 -12.37 -5.30
C VAL A 123 -2.78 -13.10 -4.31
N GLY A 124 -3.02 -14.39 -4.52
CA GLY A 124 -3.90 -15.22 -3.69
C GLY A 124 -3.28 -15.68 -2.36
N ILE A 125 -1.97 -15.51 -2.16
CA ILE A 125 -1.31 -15.95 -0.92
C ILE A 125 -1.70 -15.00 0.23
N PRO A 126 -2.18 -15.52 1.38
CA PRO A 126 -2.48 -14.70 2.55
C PRO A 126 -1.25 -13.94 3.07
N SER A 127 -1.44 -12.68 3.50
CA SER A 127 -0.33 -11.83 3.99
C SER A 127 0.42 -12.41 5.17
N VAL A 128 -0.25 -13.17 6.03
CA VAL A 128 0.37 -13.88 7.16
C VAL A 128 1.45 -14.86 6.69
N VAL A 129 1.26 -15.52 5.54
CA VAL A 129 2.25 -16.46 4.98
C VAL A 129 3.49 -15.69 4.53
N TYR A 130 3.32 -14.53 3.90
CA TYR A 130 4.45 -13.65 3.56
C TYR A 130 5.20 -13.18 4.81
N GLY A 131 4.47 -12.82 5.88
CA GLY A 131 5.05 -12.46 7.17
C GLY A 131 5.85 -13.59 7.80
N LEU A 132 5.32 -14.83 7.76
CA LEU A 132 5.99 -16.02 8.29
C LEU A 132 7.28 -16.33 7.51
N ILE A 133 7.24 -16.28 6.19
CA ILE A 133 8.42 -16.44 5.32
C ILE A 133 9.42 -15.31 5.61
N GLY A 134 8.94 -14.08 5.76
CA GLY A 134 9.76 -12.94 6.15
C GLY A 134 10.49 -13.15 7.46
N LEU A 135 9.76 -13.59 8.48
CA LEU A 135 10.30 -13.87 9.82
C LEU A 135 11.34 -14.99 9.80
N THR A 136 11.04 -16.10 9.14
CA THR A 136 11.89 -17.30 9.19
C THR A 136 13.07 -17.25 8.24
N ILE A 137 12.94 -16.60 7.09
CA ILE A 137 13.97 -16.57 6.04
C ILE A 137 14.64 -15.19 5.98
N ILE A 138 13.88 -14.10 5.80
CA ILE A 138 14.47 -12.79 5.51
C ILE A 138 15.12 -12.20 6.75
N VAL A 139 14.43 -12.22 7.90
CA VAL A 139 14.97 -11.71 9.17
C VAL A 139 16.22 -12.52 9.58
N ALA A 140 16.16 -13.85 9.45
CA ALA A 140 17.30 -14.70 9.73
C ALA A 140 18.49 -14.41 8.80
N TRP A 141 18.22 -14.29 7.49
CA TRP A 141 19.26 -13.96 6.51
C TRP A 141 19.91 -12.59 6.76
N VAL A 142 19.13 -11.57 7.08
CA VAL A 142 19.62 -10.21 7.40
C VAL A 142 20.49 -10.25 8.65
N ARG A 143 20.06 -10.95 9.69
CA ARG A 143 20.84 -11.13 10.93
C ARG A 143 22.17 -11.84 10.67
N ASP A 144 22.13 -12.95 9.94
CA ASP A 144 23.31 -13.78 9.69
C ASP A 144 24.31 -13.07 8.75
N ALA A 145 23.81 -12.31 7.76
CA ALA A 145 24.65 -11.47 6.90
C ALA A 145 25.34 -10.34 7.69
N ALA A 146 24.65 -9.71 8.63
CA ALA A 146 25.24 -8.69 9.51
C ALA A 146 26.29 -9.29 10.46
N ALA A 147 26.02 -10.46 11.02
CA ALA A 147 26.99 -11.17 11.88
C ALA A 147 28.26 -11.50 11.11
N ALA A 148 28.17 -11.89 9.83
CA ALA A 148 29.33 -12.13 8.97
C ALA A 148 30.16 -10.85 8.71
N MET A 149 29.55 -9.66 8.83
CA MET A 149 30.21 -8.36 8.74
C MET A 149 30.67 -7.81 10.11
N GLY A 150 30.57 -8.62 11.18
CA GLY A 150 30.95 -8.23 12.54
C GLY A 150 29.94 -7.30 13.23
N GLN A 151 28.71 -7.20 12.73
CA GLN A 151 27.65 -6.40 13.33
C GLN A 151 26.63 -7.29 14.04
N THR A 152 26.16 -6.85 15.22
CA THR A 152 25.12 -7.53 15.98
C THR A 152 23.80 -6.81 15.82
N ILE A 153 22.93 -7.30 14.93
CA ILE A 153 21.58 -6.82 14.75
C ILE A 153 20.58 -7.97 14.88
N THR A 154 19.34 -7.65 15.21
CA THR A 154 18.28 -8.66 15.37
C THR A 154 17.76 -9.20 14.03
N GLY A 155 18.00 -8.48 12.93
CA GLY A 155 17.44 -8.76 11.62
C GLY A 155 16.05 -8.16 11.39
N PHE A 156 15.36 -7.76 12.46
CA PHE A 156 14.11 -6.99 12.36
C PHE A 156 14.39 -5.55 11.96
N GLY A 157 13.43 -4.91 11.27
CA GLY A 157 13.51 -3.49 10.95
C GLY A 157 12.89 -3.12 9.62
N ILE A 158 13.13 -1.88 9.20
CA ILE A 158 12.58 -1.31 7.97
C ILE A 158 13.02 -2.10 6.73
N PHE A 159 14.29 -2.52 6.65
CA PHE A 159 14.80 -3.25 5.50
C PHE A 159 14.09 -4.60 5.31
N SER A 160 14.02 -5.43 6.35
CA SER A 160 13.35 -6.73 6.30
C SER A 160 11.87 -6.58 5.95
N SER A 161 11.18 -5.59 6.55
CA SER A 161 9.79 -5.26 6.22
C SER A 161 9.62 -4.81 4.78
N ALA A 162 10.52 -3.98 4.28
CA ALA A 162 10.47 -3.48 2.91
C ALA A 162 10.67 -4.60 1.88
N VAL A 163 11.55 -5.56 2.14
CA VAL A 163 11.77 -6.72 1.26
C VAL A 163 10.52 -7.61 1.22
N VAL A 164 9.95 -7.95 2.38
CA VAL A 164 8.72 -8.76 2.46
C VAL A 164 7.57 -8.06 1.74
N LEU A 165 7.38 -6.79 2.01
CA LEU A 165 6.31 -6.00 1.42
C LEU A 165 6.52 -5.79 -0.07
N ALA A 166 7.77 -5.64 -0.55
CA ALA A 166 8.09 -5.57 -1.97
C ALA A 166 7.66 -6.84 -2.71
N ILE A 167 7.96 -8.02 -2.16
CA ILE A 167 7.53 -9.29 -2.74
C ILE A 167 6.01 -9.38 -2.83
N MET A 168 5.31 -8.87 -1.82
CA MET A 168 3.85 -8.91 -1.74
C MET A 168 3.14 -7.94 -2.71
N ILE A 169 3.71 -6.74 -2.94
CA ILE A 169 3.12 -5.76 -3.87
C ILE A 169 3.56 -5.97 -5.32
N LEU A 170 4.67 -6.68 -5.55
CA LEU A 170 5.22 -6.96 -6.86
C LEU A 170 4.19 -7.55 -7.84
N PRO A 171 3.39 -8.57 -7.48
CA PRO A 171 2.37 -9.11 -8.38
C PRO A 171 1.34 -8.07 -8.81
N THR A 172 0.89 -7.23 -7.88
CA THR A 172 -0.10 -6.19 -8.15
C THR A 172 0.42 -5.16 -9.14
N ILE A 173 1.63 -4.63 -8.90
CA ILE A 173 2.25 -3.65 -9.79
C ILE A 173 2.54 -4.28 -11.17
N THR A 174 3.02 -5.52 -11.19
CA THR A 174 3.34 -6.24 -12.43
C THR A 174 2.09 -6.45 -13.28
N SER A 175 1.00 -6.97 -12.71
CA SER A 175 -0.23 -7.24 -13.44
C SER A 175 -0.81 -5.97 -14.06
N LEU A 176 -0.95 -4.91 -13.26
CA LEU A 176 -1.45 -3.63 -13.75
C LEU A 176 -0.52 -2.97 -14.77
N SER A 177 0.79 -3.19 -14.66
CA SER A 177 1.77 -2.69 -15.63
C SER A 177 1.70 -3.45 -16.95
N ILE A 178 1.43 -4.77 -16.92
CA ILE A 178 1.17 -5.58 -18.12
C ILE A 178 -0.06 -5.02 -18.85
N ASP A 179 -1.16 -4.77 -18.13
CA ASP A 179 -2.37 -4.23 -18.71
C ASP A 179 -2.14 -2.84 -19.32
N ALA A 180 -1.39 -1.98 -18.61
CA ALA A 180 -1.04 -0.64 -19.06
C ALA A 180 -0.21 -0.66 -20.36
N LEU A 181 0.77 -1.56 -20.48
CA LEU A 181 1.60 -1.71 -21.68
C LEU A 181 0.84 -2.37 -22.84
N ALA A 182 -0.02 -3.33 -22.53
CA ALA A 182 -0.84 -4.02 -23.53
C ALA A 182 -1.91 -3.10 -24.14
N ALA A 183 -2.37 -2.11 -23.39
CA ALA A 183 -3.35 -1.12 -23.85
C ALA A 183 -2.78 -0.09 -24.85
N VAL A 184 -1.46 0.00 -25.03
CA VAL A 184 -0.85 0.90 -26.03
C VAL A 184 -1.20 0.41 -27.43
N PRO A 185 -1.80 1.26 -28.32
CA PRO A 185 -2.18 0.87 -29.67
C PRO A 185 -1.01 0.34 -30.51
N HIS A 186 -1.29 -0.64 -31.34
CA HIS A 186 -0.27 -1.29 -32.19
C HIS A 186 0.32 -0.32 -33.22
N GLU A 187 -0.48 0.63 -33.68
CA GLU A 187 -0.11 1.65 -34.65
C GLU A 187 1.07 2.52 -34.18
N TYR A 188 1.20 2.73 -32.88
CA TYR A 188 2.34 3.49 -32.32
C TYR A 188 3.66 2.74 -32.46
N ARG A 189 3.60 1.41 -32.35
CA ARG A 189 4.77 0.54 -32.55
C ARG A 189 5.15 0.47 -34.03
N GLU A 190 4.16 0.27 -34.89
CA GLU A 190 4.35 0.20 -36.34
C GLU A 190 4.89 1.52 -36.92
N GLY A 191 4.34 2.67 -36.49
CA GLY A 191 4.83 3.98 -36.89
C GLY A 191 6.29 4.21 -36.48
N SER A 192 6.67 3.77 -35.27
CA SER A 192 8.06 3.86 -34.81
C SER A 192 9.01 2.98 -35.65
N TYR A 193 8.59 1.77 -35.99
CA TYR A 193 9.38 0.88 -36.84
C TYR A 193 9.49 1.39 -38.27
N ALA A 194 8.44 2.03 -38.80
CA ALA A 194 8.46 2.64 -40.15
C ALA A 194 9.48 3.82 -40.21
N LEU A 195 9.77 4.48 -39.09
CA LEU A 195 10.81 5.50 -39.00
C LEU A 195 12.21 4.92 -38.75
N GLY A 196 12.37 3.59 -38.82
CA GLY A 196 13.67 2.94 -38.64
C GLY A 196 14.13 2.74 -37.20
N CYS A 197 13.26 2.95 -36.20
CA CYS A 197 13.61 2.74 -34.79
C CYS A 197 13.82 1.26 -34.50
N THR A 198 14.80 0.95 -33.66
CA THR A 198 14.98 -0.39 -33.12
C THR A 198 13.88 -0.73 -32.11
N ARG A 199 13.68 -2.03 -31.85
CA ARG A 199 12.69 -2.50 -30.87
C ARG A 199 12.89 -1.85 -29.49
N TRP A 200 14.12 -1.72 -29.02
CA TRP A 200 14.45 -1.12 -27.74
C TRP A 200 14.16 0.38 -27.70
N GLN A 201 14.47 1.10 -28.79
CA GLN A 201 14.10 2.52 -28.90
C GLN A 201 12.59 2.72 -28.91
N THR A 202 11.85 1.84 -29.59
CA THR A 202 10.37 1.88 -29.58
C THR A 202 9.82 1.66 -28.18
N ILE A 203 10.33 0.66 -27.43
CA ILE A 203 9.90 0.42 -26.05
C ILE A 203 10.12 1.65 -25.17
N TRP A 204 11.34 2.19 -25.15
CA TRP A 204 11.68 3.30 -24.25
C TRP A 204 11.06 4.65 -24.64
N ASN A 205 11.04 4.97 -25.92
CA ASN A 205 10.65 6.29 -26.39
C ASN A 205 9.17 6.43 -26.75
N VAL A 206 8.52 5.31 -27.10
CA VAL A 206 7.12 5.32 -27.53
C VAL A 206 6.23 4.58 -26.54
N VAL A 207 6.46 3.29 -26.31
CA VAL A 207 5.55 2.46 -25.50
C VAL A 207 5.50 2.91 -24.04
N LEU A 208 6.64 3.00 -23.37
CA LEU A 208 6.70 3.42 -21.96
C LEU A 208 6.20 4.85 -21.77
N LYS A 209 6.51 5.75 -22.68
CA LYS A 209 6.02 7.14 -22.60
C LYS A 209 4.52 7.23 -22.84
N SER A 210 3.97 6.42 -23.73
CA SER A 210 2.53 6.35 -23.98
C SER A 210 1.79 5.73 -22.79
N ALA A 211 2.34 4.68 -22.20
CA ALA A 211 1.76 3.97 -21.06
C ALA A 211 1.99 4.69 -19.71
N ALA A 212 2.85 5.73 -19.64
CA ALA A 212 3.28 6.34 -18.38
C ALA A 212 2.15 6.71 -17.41
N PRO A 213 1.00 7.31 -17.83
CA PRO A 213 -0.10 7.61 -16.90
C PRO A 213 -0.69 6.35 -16.25
N SER A 214 -0.88 5.30 -17.04
CA SER A 214 -1.42 4.01 -16.56
C SER A 214 -0.40 3.25 -15.70
N LEU A 215 0.89 3.32 -16.03
CA LEU A 215 1.97 2.78 -15.20
C LEU A 215 2.05 3.49 -13.85
N MET A 216 1.89 4.82 -13.82
CA MET A 216 1.81 5.57 -12.57
C MET A 216 0.63 5.08 -11.71
N THR A 217 -0.53 4.83 -12.33
CA THR A 217 -1.69 4.26 -11.61
C THR A 217 -1.37 2.90 -11.02
N ALA A 218 -0.64 2.03 -11.72
CA ALA A 218 -0.19 0.74 -11.20
C ALA A 218 0.70 0.89 -9.95
N VAL A 219 1.64 1.82 -9.98
CA VAL A 219 2.52 2.14 -8.83
C VAL A 219 1.69 2.59 -7.63
N ILE A 220 0.73 3.49 -7.86
CA ILE A 220 -0.15 4.04 -6.83
C ILE A 220 -0.95 2.96 -6.12
N LEU A 221 -1.58 2.10 -6.91
CA LEU A 221 -2.38 1.01 -6.36
C LEU A 221 -1.50 0.04 -5.55
N GLY A 222 -0.27 -0.23 -6.03
CA GLY A 222 0.73 -1.00 -5.27
C GLY A 222 1.13 -0.32 -3.96
N MET A 223 1.41 0.99 -3.98
CA MET A 223 1.75 1.77 -2.79
C MET A 223 0.59 1.86 -1.79
N THR A 224 -0.64 2.06 -2.27
CA THR A 224 -1.83 2.09 -1.41
C THR A 224 -2.02 0.75 -0.70
N ARG A 225 -1.80 -0.36 -1.40
CA ARG A 225 -1.80 -1.70 -0.80
C ARG A 225 -0.70 -1.85 0.24
N ALA A 226 0.53 -1.42 -0.08
CA ALA A 226 1.67 -1.45 0.84
C ALA A 226 1.41 -0.66 2.12
N PHE A 227 0.84 0.52 2.00
CA PHE A 227 0.58 1.41 3.13
C PHE A 227 -0.46 0.85 4.12
N GLY A 228 -1.43 0.09 3.61
CA GLY A 228 -2.47 -0.56 4.42
C GLY A 228 -2.08 -1.93 4.99
N GLU A 229 -0.89 -2.46 4.68
CA GLU A 229 -0.50 -3.79 5.14
C GLU A 229 -0.17 -3.80 6.63
N ALA A 230 -0.82 -4.70 7.36
CA ALA A 230 -0.67 -4.82 8.80
C ALA A 230 0.12 -6.07 9.22
N LEU A 231 -0.41 -7.25 8.89
CA LEU A 231 0.06 -8.51 9.48
C LEU A 231 1.45 -8.92 9.01
N ALA A 232 1.74 -8.83 7.71
CA ALA A 232 3.05 -9.22 7.21
C ALA A 232 4.16 -8.30 7.75
N VAL A 233 3.91 -6.99 7.79
CA VAL A 233 4.87 -6.00 8.31
C VAL A 233 5.07 -6.15 9.81
N GLN A 234 3.98 -6.34 10.58
CA GLN A 234 4.04 -6.54 12.04
C GLN A 234 4.97 -7.69 12.44
N MET A 235 5.01 -8.78 11.66
CA MET A 235 5.85 -9.94 11.95
C MET A 235 7.34 -9.70 11.76
N VAL A 236 7.76 -8.69 10.99
CA VAL A 236 9.16 -8.48 10.58
C VAL A 236 9.73 -7.10 10.91
N VAL A 237 8.89 -6.14 11.32
CA VAL A 237 9.33 -4.76 11.61
C VAL A 237 10.00 -4.60 12.98
N GLY A 238 9.72 -5.53 13.91
CA GLY A 238 10.29 -5.55 15.25
C GLY A 238 9.48 -4.81 16.31
N ASN A 239 8.42 -4.07 15.92
CA ASN A 239 7.42 -3.44 16.78
C ASN A 239 7.99 -2.54 17.90
N ALA A 240 9.16 -1.95 17.70
CA ALA A 240 9.74 -0.98 18.63
C ALA A 240 9.21 0.42 18.29
N ILE A 241 8.50 1.03 19.22
CA ILE A 241 7.92 2.38 19.05
C ILE A 241 8.99 3.42 19.38
N GLN A 242 9.85 3.67 18.42
CA GLN A 242 10.93 4.65 18.48
C GLN A 242 11.16 5.24 17.08
N MET A 243 11.78 6.43 17.04
CA MET A 243 12.17 7.01 15.75
C MET A 243 13.12 6.09 15.01
N PRO A 244 12.87 5.79 13.73
CA PRO A 244 13.77 4.98 12.92
C PRO A 244 15.15 5.63 12.82
N SER A 245 16.15 5.02 13.43
CA SER A 245 17.55 5.51 13.39
C SER A 245 18.36 4.89 12.24
N GLY A 246 17.81 3.86 11.57
CA GLY A 246 18.46 3.19 10.46
C GLY A 246 17.57 2.12 9.83
N LEU A 247 18.04 1.55 8.71
CA LEU A 247 17.30 0.54 7.95
C LEU A 247 17.19 -0.81 8.67
N PHE A 248 18.17 -1.13 9.52
CA PHE A 248 18.31 -2.41 10.22
C PHE A 248 17.91 -2.33 11.70
N THR A 249 17.36 -1.21 12.13
CA THR A 249 16.85 -1.05 13.50
C THR A 249 15.37 -1.39 13.56
N PRO A 250 14.92 -2.08 14.62
CA PRO A 250 13.50 -2.31 14.87
C PRO A 250 12.72 -0.98 14.88
N ALA A 251 11.56 -1.00 14.27
CA ALA A 251 10.66 0.15 14.15
C ALA A 251 9.21 -0.30 14.34
N SER A 252 8.29 0.63 14.30
CA SER A 252 6.85 0.35 14.27
C SER A 252 6.18 1.11 13.12
N THR A 253 5.09 0.55 12.61
CA THR A 253 4.20 1.22 11.64
C THR A 253 2.87 1.53 12.30
N LEU A 254 2.10 2.45 11.71
CA LEU A 254 0.73 2.76 12.18
C LEU A 254 -0.13 1.50 12.24
N THR A 255 -0.05 0.67 11.21
CA THR A 255 -0.81 -0.58 11.11
C THR A 255 -0.38 -1.63 12.14
N SER A 256 0.92 -1.75 12.44
CA SER A 256 1.41 -2.71 13.43
C SER A 256 0.95 -2.35 14.84
N VAL A 257 1.02 -1.06 15.22
CA VAL A 257 0.56 -0.61 16.54
C VAL A 257 -0.95 -0.74 16.68
N LEU A 258 -1.71 -0.39 15.63
CA LEU A 258 -3.16 -0.59 15.61
C LEU A 258 -3.55 -2.06 15.82
N THR A 259 -2.91 -2.97 15.07
CA THR A 259 -3.24 -4.40 15.13
C THR A 259 -2.93 -4.99 16.51
N MET A 260 -1.84 -4.57 17.14
CA MET A 260 -1.48 -5.03 18.49
C MET A 260 -2.34 -4.38 19.57
N GLY A 261 -2.59 -3.08 19.46
CA GLY A 261 -3.29 -2.31 20.50
C GLY A 261 -4.78 -2.62 20.54
N MET A 262 -5.47 -2.66 19.40
CA MET A 262 -6.93 -2.85 19.34
C MET A 262 -7.40 -4.18 19.97
N GLY A 263 -6.56 -5.21 19.99
CA GLY A 263 -6.86 -6.48 20.64
C GLY A 263 -6.66 -6.50 22.15
N ASN A 264 -5.92 -5.56 22.68
CA ASN A 264 -5.47 -5.56 24.09
C ASN A 264 -6.12 -4.46 24.93
N GLU A 265 -6.68 -3.42 24.31
CA GLU A 265 -7.27 -2.28 25.00
C GLU A 265 -8.79 -2.38 25.13
N ALA A 266 -9.32 -2.12 26.31
CA ALA A 266 -10.75 -2.15 26.57
C ALA A 266 -11.46 -1.00 25.86
N MET A 267 -12.62 -1.28 25.26
CA MET A 267 -13.45 -0.25 24.61
C MET A 267 -13.92 0.81 25.63
N GLY A 268 -13.89 2.08 25.22
CA GLY A 268 -14.33 3.21 26.03
C GLY A 268 -13.27 3.73 27.02
N THR A 269 -12.04 3.29 26.88
CA THR A 269 -10.89 3.88 27.59
C THR A 269 -10.18 4.88 26.70
N VAL A 270 -9.52 5.88 27.31
CA VAL A 270 -8.67 6.86 26.59
C VAL A 270 -7.63 6.16 25.73
N HIS A 271 -7.07 5.05 26.20
CA HIS A 271 -6.10 4.23 25.47
C HIS A 271 -6.69 3.67 24.18
N ASN A 272 -7.94 3.18 24.23
CA ASN A 272 -8.65 2.70 23.04
C ASN A 272 -8.98 3.85 22.08
N ASP A 273 -9.41 5.03 22.59
CA ASP A 273 -9.75 6.18 21.76
C ASP A 273 -8.52 6.75 21.03
N VAL A 274 -7.35 6.72 21.65
CA VAL A 274 -6.07 7.07 21.00
C VAL A 274 -5.72 6.12 19.85
N LEU A 275 -6.04 4.83 19.94
CA LEU A 275 -5.87 3.90 18.82
C LEU A 275 -6.83 4.23 17.67
N TRP A 276 -8.06 4.68 17.95
CA TRP A 276 -8.97 5.16 16.92
C TRP A 276 -8.43 6.42 16.23
N SER A 277 -7.68 7.27 16.93
CA SER A 277 -7.00 8.42 16.33
C SER A 277 -5.86 7.99 15.40
N LEU A 278 -5.10 6.93 15.73
CA LEU A 278 -4.15 6.35 14.78
C LEU A 278 -4.85 5.77 13.54
N ALA A 279 -6.02 5.14 13.70
CA ALA A 279 -6.80 4.65 12.58
C ALA A 279 -7.30 5.80 11.68
N LEU A 280 -7.76 6.89 12.30
CA LEU A 280 -8.14 8.11 11.58
C LEU A 280 -6.94 8.73 10.84
N LEU A 281 -5.79 8.80 11.50
CA LEU A 281 -4.55 9.28 10.90
C LEU A 281 -4.12 8.41 9.69
N LEU A 282 -4.19 7.09 9.82
CA LEU A 282 -3.90 6.16 8.73
C LEU A 282 -4.84 6.37 7.55
N LEU A 283 -6.14 6.54 7.82
CA LEU A 283 -7.15 6.85 6.80
C LEU A 283 -6.86 8.18 6.11
N ALA A 284 -6.58 9.23 6.87
CA ALA A 284 -6.26 10.56 6.35
C ALA A 284 -5.00 10.53 5.48
N MET A 285 -3.93 9.88 5.96
CA MET A 285 -2.66 9.72 5.22
C MET A 285 -2.88 8.94 3.93
N SER A 286 -3.66 7.86 3.95
CA SER A 286 -4.00 7.08 2.75
C SER A 286 -4.76 7.93 1.72
N LEU A 287 -5.73 8.73 2.16
CA LEU A 287 -6.48 9.65 1.28
C LEU A 287 -5.57 10.73 0.68
N VAL A 288 -4.72 11.35 1.50
CA VAL A 288 -3.75 12.35 1.03
C VAL A 288 -2.79 11.73 0.01
N PHE A 289 -2.31 10.53 0.27
CA PHE A 289 -1.44 9.79 -0.64
C PHE A 289 -2.12 9.56 -1.99
N ILE A 290 -3.33 9.02 -1.98
CA ILE A 290 -4.15 8.78 -3.19
C ILE A 290 -4.39 10.09 -3.94
N MET A 291 -4.75 11.18 -3.24
CA MET A 291 -4.97 12.49 -3.87
C MET A 291 -3.70 13.04 -4.55
N ILE A 292 -2.57 13.03 -3.86
CA ILE A 292 -1.30 13.52 -4.40
C ILE A 292 -0.96 12.79 -5.70
N ILE A 293 -1.12 11.49 -5.71
CA ILE A 293 -0.76 10.66 -6.84
C ILE A 293 -1.76 10.82 -7.98
N HIS A 294 -3.06 10.96 -7.67
CA HIS A 294 -4.08 11.28 -8.68
C HIS A 294 -3.80 12.62 -9.37
N LEU A 295 -3.40 13.63 -8.62
CA LEU A 295 -3.01 14.94 -9.17
C LEU A 295 -1.77 14.86 -10.08
N ILE A 296 -0.77 14.04 -9.72
CA ILE A 296 0.43 13.83 -10.53
C ILE A 296 0.08 13.09 -11.83
N GLY A 297 -0.76 12.05 -11.74
CA GLY A 297 -1.24 11.28 -12.88
C GLY A 297 -2.02 12.13 -13.89
N HIS A 298 -2.93 12.96 -13.43
CA HIS A 298 -3.72 13.87 -14.29
C HIS A 298 -2.88 14.91 -15.03
N LYS A 299 -1.87 15.51 -14.37
CA LYS A 299 -0.97 16.47 -15.02
C LYS A 299 -0.11 15.84 -16.13
N GLY A 300 0.18 14.55 -16.04
CA GLY A 300 0.86 13.80 -17.09
C GLY A 300 0.00 13.55 -18.33
N ALA A 301 -1.30 13.37 -18.15
CA ALA A 301 -2.26 13.16 -19.24
C ALA A 301 -2.64 14.48 -19.96
N ALA A 302 -2.85 15.56 -19.22
CA ALA A 302 -3.28 16.86 -19.76
C ALA A 302 -2.22 17.60 -20.61
N LYS A 303 -0.94 17.24 -20.50
CA LYS A 303 0.14 17.80 -21.35
C LYS A 303 0.26 17.16 -22.74
N ARG A 304 -0.61 16.21 -23.10
CA ARG A 304 -0.53 15.40 -24.32
C ARG A 304 -1.78 15.45 -25.21
N GLY A 305 -2.77 16.32 -24.85
CA GLY A 305 -3.94 16.64 -25.70
C GLY A 305 -3.73 17.87 -26.59
#